data_e6988d77e7b3c6432b373d99434c2fab
#
_entry.id   e6988d77e7b3c6432b373d99434c2fab
#
_cell.length_a   1.000
_cell.length_b   1.000
_cell.length_c   1.000
_cell.angle_alpha   90.00
_cell.angle_beta   90.00
_cell.angle_gamma   90.00
#
_symmetry.space_group_name_H-M   'P 1'
#
loop_
_entity.id
_entity.type
_entity.pdbx_description
1 polymer ?
#
loop_
_entity_poly.entity_id
_entity_poly.type
_entity_poly.pdbx_seq_one_letter_code
_entity_poly.pdbx_strand_id
1 'polypeptide(L)'
;MAEGQARQRAEATLVVHASRTAAEALNVTVKVAGSNLALAPLVFMAPRSGWWQCVSEQGSRLACWLEVIRVLAAGKPARDSFFVALSGHELGLLGIDAYLRRRGDLVKRAQAWIFFGSDIGAPQQPNLIHASDEALEQWIIRALEKEGLTVSAKTPYDSVARGEARPVQQGGGRFVTLVCSSEVYHNAADRWPEAIDVATLARYASAFANGALELAQQQS
;
A
#
# COMPACT_ATOMS: atom_id res chain seq x y z
N MET A 1 -22.07 -2.57 35.71
CA MET A 1 -21.59 -3.92 36.16
C MET A 1 -20.36 -4.43 35.36
N ALA A 2 -19.94 -3.79 34.27
CA ALA A 2 -18.74 -4.18 33.50
C ALA A 2 -17.41 -3.67 34.05
N GLU A 3 -17.40 -2.55 34.75
CA GLU A 3 -16.14 -1.95 35.27
C GLU A 3 -15.54 -2.68 36.50
N GLY A 4 -16.34 -3.46 37.20
CA GLY A 4 -15.87 -4.23 38.38
C GLY A 4 -15.12 -5.52 38.03
N GLN A 5 -15.31 -6.08 36.85
CA GLN A 5 -14.69 -7.33 36.44
C GLN A 5 -13.28 -7.15 35.82
N ALA A 6 -12.94 -5.94 35.35
CA ALA A 6 -11.62 -5.65 34.77
C ALA A 6 -10.46 -5.67 35.79
N ARG A 7 -10.74 -5.78 37.08
CA ARG A 7 -9.73 -5.82 38.17
C ARG A 7 -9.44 -7.26 38.68
N GLN A 8 -10.20 -8.24 38.25
CA GLN A 8 -9.89 -9.64 38.55
C GLN A 8 -9.00 -10.22 37.46
N ARG A 9 -7.93 -10.90 37.86
CA ARG A 9 -7.04 -11.61 36.95
C ARG A 9 -7.87 -12.71 36.25
N ALA A 10 -8.26 -12.47 35.00
CA ALA A 10 -8.95 -13.45 34.15
C ALA A 10 -7.91 -14.25 33.40
N GLU A 11 -7.99 -15.57 33.47
CA GLU A 11 -7.20 -16.48 32.64
C GLU A 11 -8.10 -17.04 31.56
N ALA A 12 -7.58 -17.09 30.32
CA ALA A 12 -8.27 -17.71 29.20
C ALA A 12 -7.32 -18.67 28.48
N THR A 13 -7.84 -19.82 28.07
CA THR A 13 -7.11 -20.78 27.24
C THR A 13 -7.66 -20.71 25.84
N LEU A 14 -6.80 -20.36 24.86
CA LEU A 14 -7.11 -20.41 23.44
C LEU A 14 -6.58 -21.72 22.86
N VAL A 15 -7.46 -22.55 22.30
CA VAL A 15 -7.09 -23.77 21.59
C VAL A 15 -7.33 -23.57 20.11
N VAL A 16 -6.25 -23.69 19.30
CA VAL A 16 -6.31 -23.56 17.85
C VAL A 16 -5.96 -24.90 17.20
N HIS A 17 -6.91 -25.47 16.47
CA HIS A 17 -6.67 -26.63 15.62
C HIS A 17 -6.24 -26.14 14.23
N ALA A 18 -4.95 -26.15 13.95
CA ALA A 18 -4.40 -25.69 12.67
C ALA A 18 -3.28 -26.63 12.21
N SER A 19 -3.13 -26.74 10.88
CA SER A 19 -2.01 -27.45 10.26
C SER A 19 -1.31 -26.51 9.27
N ARG A 20 0.00 -26.72 9.09
CA ARG A 20 0.77 -26.05 8.04
C ARG A 20 0.95 -27.00 6.88
N THR A 21 0.56 -26.53 5.69
CA THR A 21 0.73 -27.27 4.44
C THR A 21 1.66 -26.48 3.53
N ALA A 22 2.60 -27.17 2.89
CA ALA A 22 3.44 -26.53 1.88
C ALA A 22 2.57 -26.05 0.71
N ALA A 23 2.75 -24.78 0.35
CA ALA A 23 2.02 -24.16 -0.75
C ALA A 23 2.90 -23.14 -1.45
N GLU A 24 2.58 -22.85 -2.70
CA GLU A 24 3.23 -21.79 -3.47
C GLU A 24 2.28 -20.59 -3.59
N ALA A 25 2.85 -19.38 -3.43
CA ALA A 25 2.16 -18.14 -3.70
C ALA A 25 3.04 -17.28 -4.60
N LEU A 26 2.43 -16.65 -5.61
CA LEU A 26 3.13 -15.89 -6.63
C LEU A 26 2.91 -14.40 -6.45
N ASN A 27 3.98 -13.61 -6.56
CA ASN A 27 3.85 -12.18 -6.81
C ASN A 27 3.48 -11.96 -8.27
N VAL A 28 2.64 -10.97 -8.54
CA VAL A 28 2.33 -10.51 -9.90
C VAL A 28 3.13 -9.25 -10.16
N THR A 29 3.88 -9.21 -11.26
CA THR A 29 4.72 -8.06 -11.61
C THR A 29 4.38 -7.51 -12.98
N VAL A 30 4.39 -6.19 -13.10
CA VAL A 30 4.22 -5.46 -14.36
C VAL A 30 5.36 -4.43 -14.48
N LYS A 31 5.82 -4.17 -15.69
CA LYS A 31 6.70 -3.05 -16.01
C LYS A 31 6.02 -2.16 -17.04
N VAL A 32 5.93 -0.87 -16.74
CA VAL A 32 5.67 0.17 -17.72
C VAL A 32 6.99 0.83 -18.06
N ALA A 33 7.40 0.70 -19.32
CA ALA A 33 8.69 1.21 -19.78
C ALA A 33 8.65 2.74 -19.89
N GLY A 34 9.69 3.38 -19.36
CA GLY A 34 9.95 4.80 -19.56
C GLY A 34 10.72 5.06 -20.85
N SER A 35 10.69 6.29 -21.32
CA SER A 35 11.43 6.72 -22.51
C SER A 35 12.91 7.03 -22.22
N ASN A 36 13.31 7.21 -20.97
CA ASN A 36 14.66 7.54 -20.51
C ASN A 36 15.16 6.55 -19.44
N LEU A 37 15.93 5.57 -19.85
CA LEU A 37 16.47 4.51 -18.98
C LEU A 37 17.53 5.01 -17.98
N ALA A 38 18.06 6.23 -18.14
CA ALA A 38 19.00 6.82 -17.20
C ALA A 38 18.32 7.34 -15.92
N LEU A 39 17.01 7.56 -15.95
CA LEU A 39 16.27 8.02 -14.79
C LEU A 39 16.04 6.87 -13.79
N ALA A 40 16.14 7.19 -12.51
CA ALA A 40 15.81 6.27 -11.43
C ALA A 40 14.33 5.84 -11.52
N PRO A 41 14.01 4.54 -11.45
CA PRO A 41 12.65 4.05 -11.64
C PRO A 41 11.74 4.32 -10.44
N LEU A 42 10.44 4.23 -10.66
CA LEU A 42 9.44 4.15 -9.59
C LEU A 42 9.07 2.69 -9.32
N VAL A 43 8.68 2.40 -8.08
CA VAL A 43 8.15 1.09 -7.69
C VAL A 43 6.83 1.26 -6.97
N PHE A 44 5.80 0.57 -7.47
CA PHE A 44 4.45 0.57 -6.92
C PHE A 44 4.12 -0.80 -6.36
N MET A 45 3.80 -0.87 -5.08
CA MET A 45 3.54 -2.15 -4.42
C MET A 45 2.22 -2.15 -3.65
N ALA A 46 1.53 -3.29 -3.77
CA ALA A 46 0.28 -3.55 -3.06
C ALA A 46 0.26 -5.03 -2.61
N PRO A 47 -0.07 -5.36 -1.37
CA PRO A 47 -0.43 -6.72 -0.99
C PRO A 47 -1.68 -7.17 -1.75
N ARG A 48 -1.71 -8.46 -2.13
CA ARG A 48 -2.86 -9.07 -2.80
C ARG A 48 -3.43 -10.29 -2.08
N SER A 49 -2.75 -10.76 -1.07
CA SER A 49 -3.24 -11.84 -0.19
C SER A 49 -3.96 -11.23 1.01
N GLY A 50 -5.02 -11.85 1.45
CA GLY A 50 -5.79 -11.37 2.59
C GLY A 50 -6.75 -12.43 3.11
N TRP A 51 -7.57 -12.04 4.06
CA TRP A 51 -8.56 -12.86 4.71
C TRP A 51 -9.92 -12.69 4.02
N TRP A 52 -10.64 -13.79 3.76
CA TRP A 52 -11.97 -13.76 3.14
C TRP A 52 -12.01 -12.99 1.81
N GLN A 53 -12.97 -12.07 1.66
CA GLN A 53 -13.08 -11.23 0.46
C GLN A 53 -12.12 -10.03 0.50
N CYS A 54 -11.87 -9.48 1.69
CA CYS A 54 -10.96 -8.35 1.90
C CYS A 54 -11.16 -7.19 0.90
N VAL A 55 -12.40 -6.71 0.78
CA VAL A 55 -12.74 -5.70 -0.24
C VAL A 55 -12.13 -4.34 0.09
N SER A 56 -12.27 -3.87 1.34
CA SER A 56 -11.64 -2.61 1.73
C SER A 56 -10.15 -2.77 1.99
N GLU A 57 -9.74 -3.83 2.68
CA GLU A 57 -8.35 -4.01 3.08
C GLU A 57 -7.42 -4.25 1.88
N GLN A 58 -7.76 -5.18 0.98
CA GLN A 58 -6.89 -5.58 -0.12
C GLN A 58 -7.43 -5.18 -1.49
N GLY A 59 -8.73 -5.32 -1.73
CA GLY A 59 -9.36 -5.00 -3.00
C GLY A 59 -9.19 -3.55 -3.41
N SER A 60 -9.38 -2.63 -2.47
CA SER A 60 -9.27 -1.19 -2.70
C SER A 60 -7.87 -0.77 -3.17
N ARG A 61 -6.82 -1.27 -2.52
CA ARG A 61 -5.44 -0.97 -2.90
C ARG A 61 -5.07 -1.54 -4.26
N LEU A 62 -5.58 -2.73 -4.60
CA LEU A 62 -5.39 -3.33 -5.93
C LEU A 62 -6.11 -2.54 -7.02
N ALA A 63 -7.29 -1.98 -6.74
CA ALA A 63 -7.98 -1.09 -7.67
C ALA A 63 -7.15 0.18 -7.97
N CYS A 64 -6.61 0.84 -6.94
CA CYS A 64 -5.69 1.97 -7.13
C CYS A 64 -4.44 1.57 -7.91
N TRP A 65 -3.83 0.44 -7.58
CA TRP A 65 -2.64 -0.09 -8.24
C TRP A 65 -2.88 -0.36 -9.73
N LEU A 66 -4.02 -0.96 -10.09
CA LEU A 66 -4.43 -1.21 -11.49
C LEU A 66 -4.67 0.11 -12.25
N GLU A 67 -5.30 1.08 -11.60
CA GLU A 67 -5.54 2.39 -12.24
C GLU A 67 -4.25 3.14 -12.52
N VAL A 68 -3.27 3.09 -11.61
CA VAL A 68 -1.94 3.67 -11.85
C VAL A 68 -1.25 2.99 -13.04
N ILE A 69 -1.33 1.66 -13.17
CA ILE A 69 -0.80 0.94 -14.33
C ILE A 69 -1.46 1.45 -15.62
N ARG A 70 -2.79 1.54 -15.62
CA ARG A 70 -3.56 1.97 -16.79
C ARG A 70 -3.16 3.37 -17.25
N VAL A 71 -3.07 4.32 -16.32
CA VAL A 71 -2.74 5.72 -16.63
C VAL A 71 -1.28 5.85 -17.06
N LEU A 72 -0.33 5.21 -16.39
CA LEU A 72 1.07 5.25 -16.78
C LEU A 72 1.32 4.59 -18.13
N ALA A 73 0.67 3.48 -18.43
CA ALA A 73 0.79 2.82 -19.72
C ALA A 73 0.30 3.69 -20.89
N ALA A 74 -0.76 4.48 -20.67
CA ALA A 74 -1.28 5.43 -21.65
C ALA A 74 -0.48 6.75 -21.73
N GLY A 75 0.10 7.17 -20.60
CA GLY A 75 0.70 8.51 -20.40
C GLY A 75 2.13 8.67 -20.89
N LYS A 76 2.79 7.62 -21.40
CA LYS A 76 4.19 7.65 -21.89
C LYS A 76 5.16 8.25 -20.87
N PRO A 77 5.43 7.57 -19.74
CA PRO A 77 6.29 8.07 -18.69
C PRO A 77 7.74 8.26 -19.16
N ALA A 78 8.48 9.17 -18.53
CA ALA A 78 9.91 9.34 -18.81
C ALA A 78 10.74 8.22 -18.17
N ARG A 79 10.40 7.82 -16.92
CA ARG A 79 11.14 6.78 -16.18
C ARG A 79 10.41 5.46 -16.12
N ASP A 80 11.16 4.37 -16.02
CA ASP A 80 10.61 3.04 -15.80
C ASP A 80 9.75 3.00 -14.54
N SER A 81 8.64 2.28 -14.59
CA SER A 81 7.77 2.03 -13.46
C SER A 81 7.57 0.54 -13.27
N PHE A 82 7.99 0.03 -12.12
CA PHE A 82 7.82 -1.36 -11.72
C PHE A 82 6.63 -1.49 -10.78
N PHE A 83 5.79 -2.47 -11.04
CA PHE A 83 4.61 -2.76 -10.26
C PHE A 83 4.72 -4.17 -9.69
N VAL A 84 4.37 -4.33 -8.42
CA VAL A 84 4.35 -5.63 -7.78
C VAL A 84 3.14 -5.78 -6.86
N ALA A 85 2.28 -6.75 -7.17
CA ALA A 85 1.23 -7.20 -6.27
C ALA A 85 1.76 -8.41 -5.47
N LEU A 86 1.88 -8.22 -4.16
CA LEU A 86 2.65 -9.06 -3.26
C LEU A 86 1.77 -10.11 -2.56
N SER A 87 2.25 -11.34 -2.47
CA SER A 87 1.60 -12.43 -1.74
C SER A 87 2.25 -12.65 -0.37
N GLY A 88 1.51 -13.30 0.53
CA GLY A 88 2.03 -13.71 1.84
C GLY A 88 2.27 -12.55 2.79
N HIS A 89 1.49 -11.49 2.71
CA HIS A 89 1.51 -10.37 3.65
C HIS A 89 1.32 -10.87 5.09
N GLU A 90 0.25 -11.61 5.34
CA GLU A 90 -0.12 -12.14 6.66
C GLU A 90 0.82 -13.25 7.17
N LEU A 91 1.69 -13.76 6.31
CA LEU A 91 2.68 -14.78 6.66
C LEU A 91 4.07 -14.20 6.96
N GLY A 92 4.15 -12.90 7.23
CA GLY A 92 5.40 -12.22 7.55
C GLY A 92 6.06 -11.58 6.34
N LEU A 93 5.27 -11.02 5.43
CA LEU A 93 5.75 -10.23 4.29
C LEU A 93 6.58 -11.04 3.27
N LEU A 94 6.27 -12.34 3.11
CA LEU A 94 7.07 -13.26 2.27
C LEU A 94 7.23 -12.78 0.83
N GLY A 95 6.22 -12.10 0.28
CA GLY A 95 6.23 -11.60 -1.09
C GLY A 95 7.27 -10.52 -1.33
N ILE A 96 7.33 -9.51 -0.45
CA ILE A 96 8.32 -8.44 -0.60
C ILE A 96 9.73 -8.96 -0.35
N ASP A 97 9.93 -9.86 0.60
CA ASP A 97 11.23 -10.48 0.85
C ASP A 97 11.73 -11.24 -0.38
N ALA A 98 10.86 -12.04 -1.02
CA ALA A 98 11.20 -12.75 -2.24
C ALA A 98 11.50 -11.80 -3.42
N TYR A 99 10.77 -10.69 -3.52
CA TYR A 99 10.98 -9.68 -4.55
C TYR A 99 12.33 -8.97 -4.38
N LEU A 100 12.65 -8.54 -3.16
CA LEU A 100 13.88 -7.83 -2.83
C LEU A 100 15.13 -8.73 -2.95
N ARG A 101 15.04 -10.02 -2.58
CA ARG A 101 16.15 -10.95 -2.80
C ARG A 101 16.60 -11.04 -4.26
N ARG A 102 15.68 -10.85 -5.21
CA ARG A 102 15.97 -10.90 -6.65
C ARG A 102 16.36 -9.53 -7.22
N ARG A 103 16.11 -8.43 -6.49
CA ARG A 103 16.24 -7.06 -6.96
C ARG A 103 16.74 -6.12 -5.85
N GLY A 104 17.71 -6.59 -5.05
CA GLY A 104 18.16 -5.88 -3.85
C GLY A 104 18.74 -4.49 -4.10
N ASP A 105 19.36 -4.26 -5.27
CA ASP A 105 19.86 -2.94 -5.68
C ASP A 105 18.73 -1.92 -5.91
N LEU A 106 17.55 -2.40 -6.29
CA LEU A 106 16.40 -1.55 -6.60
C LEU A 106 15.94 -0.74 -5.39
N VAL A 107 16.15 -1.24 -4.16
CA VAL A 107 15.76 -0.51 -2.94
C VAL A 107 16.34 0.89 -2.92
N LYS A 108 17.64 1.02 -3.13
CA LYS A 108 18.34 2.32 -3.11
C LYS A 108 18.29 3.05 -4.44
N ARG A 109 18.19 2.34 -5.55
CA ARG A 109 18.22 2.91 -6.89
C ARG A 109 16.90 3.52 -7.31
N ALA A 110 15.78 3.07 -6.76
CA ALA A 110 14.47 3.63 -7.09
C ALA A 110 14.34 5.07 -6.59
N GLN A 111 13.75 5.93 -7.40
CA GLN A 111 13.40 7.31 -7.04
C GLN A 111 12.43 7.33 -5.85
N ALA A 112 11.46 6.42 -5.87
CA ALA A 112 10.52 6.23 -4.80
C ALA A 112 9.85 4.85 -4.86
N TRP A 113 9.47 4.35 -3.68
CA TRP A 113 8.57 3.21 -3.49
C TRP A 113 7.23 3.73 -3.01
N ILE A 114 6.18 3.49 -3.77
CA ILE A 114 4.81 3.90 -3.45
C ILE A 114 4.06 2.65 -2.97
N PHE A 115 3.64 2.67 -1.72
CA PHE A 115 2.91 1.58 -1.11
C PHE A 115 1.45 1.95 -0.91
N PHE A 116 0.56 1.23 -1.56
CA PHE A 116 -0.86 1.35 -1.34
C PHE A 116 -1.24 0.60 -0.06
N GLY A 117 -1.57 1.34 0.98
CA GLY A 117 -1.98 0.79 2.26
C GLY A 117 -3.40 0.21 2.24
N SER A 118 -3.89 -0.25 3.40
CA SER A 118 -5.21 -0.85 3.52
C SER A 118 -6.34 0.17 3.49
N ASP A 119 -7.55 -0.32 3.22
CA ASP A 119 -8.83 0.35 3.46
C ASP A 119 -9.03 1.67 2.71
N ILE A 120 -8.33 1.84 1.57
CA ILE A 120 -8.46 3.03 0.73
C ILE A 120 -9.89 3.10 0.18
N GLY A 121 -10.62 4.16 0.56
CA GLY A 121 -12.02 4.33 0.18
C GLY A 121 -13.02 3.59 1.08
N ALA A 122 -12.60 3.09 2.24
CA ALA A 122 -13.53 2.67 3.29
C ALA A 122 -14.42 3.87 3.72
N PRO A 123 -15.71 3.64 4.04
CA PRO A 123 -16.65 4.71 4.33
C PRO A 123 -16.21 5.57 5.52
N GLN A 124 -16.12 6.90 5.32
CA GLN A 124 -15.93 7.93 6.37
C GLN A 124 -14.74 7.68 7.32
N GLN A 125 -13.67 7.05 6.83
CA GLN A 125 -12.54 6.70 7.67
C GLN A 125 -11.35 7.65 7.49
N PRO A 126 -10.59 7.93 8.57
CA PRO A 126 -9.39 8.75 8.49
C PRO A 126 -8.31 8.04 7.67
N ASN A 127 -7.46 8.84 7.03
CA ASN A 127 -6.26 8.38 6.37
C ASN A 127 -4.99 8.84 7.10
N LEU A 128 -3.93 8.08 6.93
CA LEU A 128 -2.61 8.32 7.50
C LEU A 128 -1.56 8.22 6.41
N ILE A 129 -0.72 9.24 6.30
CA ILE A 129 0.47 9.21 5.43
C ILE A 129 1.72 8.92 6.26
N HIS A 130 2.58 8.06 5.74
CA HIS A 130 3.95 7.88 6.19
C HIS A 130 4.89 7.94 4.99
N ALA A 131 5.79 8.90 4.98
CA ALA A 131 6.80 9.08 3.94
C ALA A 131 8.20 9.05 4.55
N SER A 132 9.21 8.74 3.75
CA SER A 132 10.61 8.79 4.16
C SER A 132 11.16 10.21 4.22
N ASP A 133 10.53 11.14 3.53
CA ASP A 133 10.98 12.52 3.41
C ASP A 133 9.84 13.46 3.01
N GLU A 134 10.08 14.76 3.21
CA GLU A 134 9.12 15.82 2.96
C GLU A 134 8.67 15.89 1.49
N ALA A 135 9.58 15.64 0.54
CA ALA A 135 9.24 15.76 -0.88
C ALA A 135 8.18 14.74 -1.30
N LEU A 136 8.29 13.50 -0.83
CA LEU A 136 7.30 12.45 -1.08
C LEU A 136 6.01 12.69 -0.28
N GLU A 137 6.10 13.19 0.95
CA GLU A 137 4.93 13.57 1.73
C GLU A 137 4.12 14.66 1.00
N GLN A 138 4.78 15.73 0.57
CA GLN A 138 4.12 16.82 -0.15
C GLN A 138 3.59 16.40 -1.51
N TRP A 139 4.27 15.46 -2.19
CA TRP A 139 3.78 14.91 -3.44
C TRP A 139 2.41 14.23 -3.26
N ILE A 140 2.28 13.32 -2.29
CA ILE A 140 1.01 12.61 -2.08
C ILE A 140 -0.09 13.54 -1.56
N ILE A 141 0.24 14.50 -0.68
CA ILE A 141 -0.71 15.50 -0.19
C ILE A 141 -1.32 16.29 -1.35
N ARG A 142 -0.47 16.86 -2.22
CA ARG A 142 -0.95 17.61 -3.41
C ARG A 142 -1.80 16.75 -4.34
N ALA A 143 -1.43 15.48 -4.52
CA ALA A 143 -2.21 14.56 -5.35
C ALA A 143 -3.61 14.33 -4.77
N LEU A 144 -3.72 14.16 -3.46
CA LEU A 144 -4.99 13.99 -2.75
C LEU A 144 -5.85 15.27 -2.80
N GLU A 145 -5.26 16.42 -2.54
CA GLU A 145 -5.95 17.72 -2.55
C GLU A 145 -6.57 18.06 -3.91
N LYS A 146 -5.91 17.73 -5.02
CA LYS A 146 -6.44 17.89 -6.39
C LYS A 146 -7.76 17.13 -6.60
N GLU A 147 -7.94 16.03 -5.91
CA GLU A 147 -9.18 15.23 -5.93
C GLU A 147 -10.13 15.60 -4.77
N GLY A 148 -9.83 16.69 -4.03
CA GLY A 148 -10.61 17.16 -2.89
C GLY A 148 -10.57 16.21 -1.69
N LEU A 149 -9.54 15.38 -1.58
CA LEU A 149 -9.29 14.53 -0.41
C LEU A 149 -8.38 15.27 0.57
N THR A 150 -8.66 15.11 1.86
CA THR A 150 -7.86 15.72 2.93
C THR A 150 -7.02 14.66 3.63
N VAL A 151 -5.88 15.06 4.19
CA VAL A 151 -5.03 14.21 5.01
C VAL A 151 -5.42 14.35 6.46
N SER A 152 -5.75 13.23 7.11
CA SER A 152 -6.20 13.22 8.52
C SER A 152 -5.02 13.23 9.49
N ALA A 153 -3.95 12.49 9.17
CA ALA A 153 -2.75 12.40 10.01
C ALA A 153 -1.51 12.08 9.20
N LYS A 154 -0.35 12.38 9.80
CA LYS A 154 0.98 12.07 9.25
C LYS A 154 1.84 11.40 10.31
N THR A 155 2.67 10.48 9.87
CA THR A 155 3.65 9.80 10.72
C THR A 155 5.00 10.53 10.63
N PRO A 156 5.72 10.76 11.74
CA PRO A 156 7.07 11.32 11.70
C PRO A 156 8.02 10.50 10.81
N TYR A 157 8.93 11.16 10.10
CA TYR A 157 9.81 10.52 9.09
C TYR A 157 10.74 9.46 9.69
N ASP A 158 11.14 9.61 10.95
CA ASP A 158 12.00 8.69 11.70
C ASP A 158 11.27 7.49 12.29
N SER A 159 9.95 7.46 12.17
CA SER A 159 9.15 6.34 12.65
C SER A 159 9.43 5.07 11.84
N VAL A 160 9.31 3.92 12.49
CA VAL A 160 9.44 2.62 11.81
C VAL A 160 8.27 2.40 10.85
N ALA A 161 8.58 2.17 9.58
CA ALA A 161 7.59 1.88 8.58
C ALA A 161 6.85 0.57 8.84
N ARG A 162 5.59 0.50 8.41
CA ARG A 162 4.73 -0.68 8.56
C ARG A 162 4.63 -1.44 7.24
N GLY A 163 4.22 -2.71 7.34
CA GLY A 163 4.01 -3.56 6.17
C GLY A 163 5.24 -3.62 5.25
N GLU A 164 5.00 -3.69 3.98
CA GLU A 164 6.02 -3.82 2.93
C GLU A 164 6.94 -2.61 2.78
N ALA A 165 6.57 -1.46 3.33
CA ALA A 165 7.46 -0.31 3.37
C ALA A 165 8.63 -0.49 4.35
N ARG A 166 8.47 -1.36 5.39
CA ARG A 166 9.53 -1.60 6.40
C ARG A 166 10.83 -2.14 5.79
N PRO A 167 10.87 -3.21 5.01
CA PRO A 167 12.13 -3.68 4.42
C PRO A 167 12.72 -2.67 3.42
N VAL A 168 11.90 -1.85 2.77
CA VAL A 168 12.38 -0.75 1.91
C VAL A 168 13.09 0.31 2.76
N GLN A 169 12.49 0.77 3.85
CA GLN A 169 13.10 1.71 4.80
C GLN A 169 14.40 1.15 5.36
N GLN A 170 14.40 -0.10 5.82
CA GLN A 170 15.60 -0.77 6.36
C GLN A 170 16.73 -0.87 5.34
N GLY A 171 16.39 -1.03 4.07
CA GLY A 171 17.33 -1.02 2.96
C GLY A 171 17.81 0.38 2.54
N GLY A 172 17.32 1.45 3.16
CA GLY A 172 17.66 2.84 2.83
C GLY A 172 16.95 3.36 1.58
N GLY A 173 15.82 2.75 1.20
CA GLY A 173 14.98 3.20 0.10
C GLY A 173 14.04 4.34 0.51
N ARG A 174 13.75 5.23 -0.45
CA ARG A 174 12.74 6.28 -0.28
C ARG A 174 11.35 5.71 -0.49
N PHE A 175 10.41 6.02 0.39
CA PHE A 175 9.07 5.48 0.30
C PHE A 175 7.99 6.48 0.71
N VAL A 176 6.77 6.22 0.26
CA VAL A 176 5.55 6.83 0.78
C VAL A 176 4.45 5.78 0.85
N THR A 177 3.69 5.82 1.93
CA THR A 177 2.50 4.99 2.12
C THR A 177 1.31 5.88 2.45
N LEU A 178 0.13 5.46 2.01
CA LEU A 178 -1.14 5.97 2.48
C LEU A 178 -1.98 4.78 2.92
N VAL A 179 -2.47 4.82 4.15
CA VAL A 179 -3.34 3.81 4.73
C VAL A 179 -4.59 4.51 5.26
N CYS A 180 -5.74 3.90 5.06
CA CYS A 180 -6.96 4.28 5.75
C CYS A 180 -7.28 3.25 6.85
N SER A 181 -8.29 3.49 7.62
CA SER A 181 -8.82 2.52 8.58
C SER A 181 -10.18 2.01 8.12
N SER A 182 -10.63 0.92 8.71
CA SER A 182 -11.97 0.35 8.50
C SER A 182 -12.45 -0.29 9.78
N GLU A 183 -13.74 -0.15 10.09
CA GLU A 183 -14.36 -0.83 11.22
C GLU A 183 -14.41 -2.35 11.02
N VAL A 184 -14.31 -2.80 9.78
CA VAL A 184 -14.34 -4.21 9.39
C VAL A 184 -12.96 -4.77 9.04
N TYR A 185 -11.87 -4.05 9.38
CA TYR A 185 -10.50 -4.50 9.16
C TYR A 185 -10.26 -5.87 9.81
N HIS A 186 -9.66 -6.80 9.06
CA HIS A 186 -9.45 -8.21 9.46
C HIS A 186 -10.75 -8.93 9.89
N ASN A 187 -11.90 -8.55 9.36
CA ASN A 187 -13.19 -9.11 9.68
C ASN A 187 -13.86 -9.74 8.45
N ALA A 188 -14.62 -10.81 8.65
CA ALA A 188 -15.40 -11.43 7.59
C ALA A 188 -16.51 -10.53 7.02
N ALA A 189 -16.81 -9.41 7.67
CA ALA A 189 -17.70 -8.36 7.17
C ALA A 189 -17.05 -7.42 6.15
N ASP A 190 -15.71 -7.52 5.91
CA ASP A 190 -15.04 -6.80 4.84
C ASP A 190 -15.44 -7.38 3.47
N ARG A 191 -16.64 -7.02 3.01
CA ARG A 191 -17.30 -7.55 1.83
C ARG A 191 -17.86 -6.44 0.94
N TRP A 192 -18.01 -6.78 -0.33
CA TRP A 192 -18.73 -5.95 -1.30
C TRP A 192 -20.25 -6.06 -1.06
N PRO A 193 -20.99 -4.95 -1.22
CA PRO A 193 -20.53 -3.57 -1.50
C PRO A 193 -20.29 -2.73 -0.22
N GLU A 194 -20.65 -3.22 0.96
CA GLU A 194 -20.81 -2.43 2.19
C GLU A 194 -19.49 -1.87 2.72
N ALA A 195 -18.38 -2.59 2.50
CA ALA A 195 -17.07 -2.22 3.04
C ALA A 195 -16.36 -1.11 2.27
N ILE A 196 -16.93 -0.62 1.16
CA ILE A 196 -16.27 0.36 0.28
C ILE A 196 -17.23 1.44 -0.22
N ASP A 197 -16.77 2.70 -0.20
CA ASP A 197 -17.39 3.79 -0.95
C ASP A 197 -16.67 3.93 -2.29
N VAL A 198 -17.34 3.48 -3.35
CA VAL A 198 -16.77 3.46 -4.71
C VAL A 198 -16.43 4.86 -5.20
N ALA A 199 -17.21 5.87 -4.86
CA ALA A 199 -16.94 7.25 -5.28
C ALA A 199 -15.67 7.78 -4.61
N THR A 200 -15.49 7.54 -3.32
CA THR A 200 -14.28 7.88 -2.58
C THR A 200 -13.08 7.08 -3.07
N LEU A 201 -13.22 5.78 -3.32
CA LEU A 201 -12.16 4.95 -3.90
C LEU A 201 -11.71 5.47 -5.27
N ALA A 202 -12.65 5.87 -6.14
CA ALA A 202 -12.33 6.43 -7.45
C ALA A 202 -11.49 7.72 -7.33
N ARG A 203 -11.78 8.59 -6.36
CA ARG A 203 -11.00 9.81 -6.09
C ARG A 203 -9.57 9.46 -5.64
N TYR A 204 -9.40 8.51 -4.74
CA TYR A 204 -8.08 8.02 -4.35
C TYR A 204 -7.32 7.42 -5.54
N ALA A 205 -7.97 6.59 -6.34
CA ALA A 205 -7.36 6.00 -7.53
C ALA A 205 -6.91 7.07 -8.54
N SER A 206 -7.73 8.11 -8.77
CA SER A 206 -7.37 9.27 -9.60
C SER A 206 -6.19 10.05 -9.02
N ALA A 207 -6.19 10.31 -7.71
CA ALA A 207 -5.09 11.01 -7.03
C ALA A 207 -3.76 10.26 -7.21
N PHE A 208 -3.75 8.97 -6.94
CA PHE A 208 -2.56 8.14 -7.13
C PHE A 208 -2.11 8.09 -8.60
N ALA A 209 -3.05 7.91 -9.53
CA ALA A 209 -2.73 7.75 -10.94
C ALA A 209 -2.18 9.03 -11.55
N ASN A 210 -2.83 10.17 -11.31
CA ASN A 210 -2.38 11.48 -11.79
C ASN A 210 -1.06 11.90 -11.13
N GLY A 211 -0.94 11.74 -9.81
CA GLY A 211 0.29 12.02 -9.10
C GLY A 211 1.45 11.12 -9.54
N ALA A 212 1.20 9.84 -9.79
CA ALA A 212 2.21 8.91 -10.30
C ALA A 212 2.69 9.30 -11.70
N LEU A 213 1.78 9.73 -12.59
CA LEU A 213 2.14 10.19 -13.92
C LEU A 213 3.02 11.45 -13.86
N GLU A 214 2.65 12.42 -13.03
CA GLU A 214 3.47 13.62 -12.80
C GLU A 214 4.88 13.25 -12.32
N LEU A 215 4.99 12.35 -11.32
CA LEU A 215 6.28 11.89 -10.79
C LEU A 215 7.09 11.11 -11.84
N ALA A 216 6.43 10.30 -12.65
CA ALA A 216 7.05 9.50 -13.70
C ALA A 216 7.54 10.33 -14.91
N GLN A 217 7.02 11.54 -15.09
CA GLN A 217 7.42 12.48 -16.15
C GLN A 217 8.55 13.45 -15.73
N GLN A 218 8.89 13.55 -14.44
CA GLN A 218 9.98 14.41 -13.97
C GLN A 218 11.33 13.95 -14.56
N GLN A 219 12.13 14.90 -14.99
CA GLN A 219 13.43 14.67 -15.65
C GLN A 219 14.62 14.72 -14.67
N SER A 220 14.35 14.97 -13.39
CA SER A 220 15.35 15.08 -12.31
C SER A 220 15.18 13.98 -11.28
#